data_4edefb459e42f3d83c6d7ea365d911fe
#
_entry.id   4edefb459e42f3d83c6d7ea365d911fe
#
_cell.length_a   1.000
_cell.length_b   1.000
_cell.length_c   1.000
_cell.angle_alpha   90.00
_cell.angle_beta   90.00
_cell.angle_gamma   90.00
#
_symmetry.space_group_name_H-M   'P 1'
#
loop_
_entity.id
_entity.type
_entity.pdbx_description
1 polymer ?
#
loop_
_entity_poly.entity_id
_entity_poly.type
_entity_poly.pdbx_seq_one_letter_code
_entity_poly.pdbx_strand_id
1 'polypeptide(L)'
;MARLLLADRVKQRQDSFLAPLIPALERAYDVRFVSLGPGEALAEAIAWADIVWLEWCWDHAVWVTRSDILRGRPCIVRLHSIEALQTDFPQQMNWSVVNRLVVVGEDIAGLVRTRFPGAAGVATTLVPNGIDLSRFALSARMDRYRVGWVGHLEPKKNPMLLLQIAHRLRQLDPRYSFHIAGAFSDLRTGRYLQRMIPALGLAGAVEFAGAVADMPGWYADKGVLLSTTMYESFGLNIGEAMAVGAFPVIHHFPGAEQLWPVECLFASIDQAVALIRAGRPGLYRDWVAERYGLDRQESAVLALIGELAPARSVALA
;
A
#
# COMPACT_ATOMS: atom_id res chain seq x y z
N MET A 1 -11.42 -14.06 24.95
CA MET A 1 -10.52 -13.15 24.23
C MET A 1 -11.13 -11.76 24.23
N ALA A 2 -10.35 -10.67 24.13
CA ALA A 2 -10.92 -9.35 23.93
C ALA A 2 -11.52 -9.26 22.51
N ARG A 3 -12.58 -8.47 22.35
CA ARG A 3 -13.34 -8.34 21.11
C ARG A 3 -12.78 -7.17 20.31
N LEU A 4 -12.26 -7.45 19.12
CA LEU A 4 -11.67 -6.48 18.20
C LEU A 4 -12.59 -6.26 17.02
N LEU A 5 -13.07 -5.02 16.86
CA LEU A 5 -13.78 -4.61 15.65
C LEU A 5 -12.79 -4.03 14.64
N LEU A 6 -12.81 -4.55 13.42
CA LEU A 6 -12.15 -4.00 12.25
C LEU A 6 -13.22 -3.41 11.32
N ALA A 7 -13.33 -2.08 11.28
CA ALA A 7 -14.29 -1.38 10.44
C ALA A 7 -13.58 -0.76 9.24
N ASP A 8 -13.99 -1.16 8.05
CA ASP A 8 -13.43 -0.74 6.76
C ASP A 8 -14.52 -0.24 5.81
N ARG A 9 -14.15 0.29 4.66
CA ARG A 9 -15.04 0.79 3.60
C ARG A 9 -14.80 0.10 2.26
N VAL A 10 -14.22 -1.08 2.27
CA VAL A 10 -14.01 -1.90 1.06
C VAL A 10 -15.27 -2.69 0.69
N LYS A 11 -15.36 -3.12 -0.57
CA LYS A 11 -16.50 -3.93 -1.03
C LYS A 11 -16.48 -5.34 -0.45
N GLN A 12 -15.30 -5.93 -0.32
CA GLN A 12 -15.11 -7.28 0.18
C GLN A 12 -13.93 -7.32 1.15
N ARG A 13 -13.96 -8.23 2.14
CA ARG A 13 -12.91 -8.36 3.16
C ARG A 13 -11.50 -8.54 2.56
N GLN A 14 -11.38 -9.30 1.47
CA GLN A 14 -10.11 -9.53 0.79
C GLN A 14 -9.50 -8.30 0.11
N ASP A 15 -10.30 -7.25 -0.12
CA ASP A 15 -9.83 -5.99 -0.70
C ASP A 15 -9.22 -5.05 0.35
N SER A 16 -9.37 -5.40 1.65
CA SER A 16 -8.84 -4.62 2.76
C SER A 16 -7.32 -4.79 2.90
N PHE A 17 -6.62 -3.71 3.23
CA PHE A 17 -5.23 -3.78 3.68
C PHE A 17 -5.05 -4.54 5.00
N LEU A 18 -6.14 -4.77 5.75
CA LEU A 18 -6.13 -5.60 6.95
C LEU A 18 -6.26 -7.11 6.65
N ALA A 19 -6.71 -7.48 5.45
CA ALA A 19 -6.99 -8.87 5.10
C ALA A 19 -5.83 -9.84 5.43
N PRO A 20 -4.56 -9.53 5.11
CA PRO A 20 -3.43 -10.40 5.43
C PRO A 20 -3.19 -10.56 6.94
N LEU A 21 -3.60 -9.58 7.75
CA LEU A 21 -3.40 -9.56 9.21
C LEU A 21 -4.47 -10.35 9.97
N ILE A 22 -5.65 -10.52 9.37
CA ILE A 22 -6.82 -11.09 10.07
C ILE A 22 -6.52 -12.47 10.65
N PRO A 23 -5.84 -13.41 9.97
CA PRO A 23 -5.53 -14.72 10.56
C PRO A 23 -4.67 -14.62 11.85
N ALA A 24 -3.74 -13.68 11.91
CA ALA A 24 -2.93 -13.44 13.10
C ALA A 24 -3.76 -12.81 14.23
N LEU A 25 -4.63 -11.87 13.89
CA LEU A 25 -5.52 -11.22 14.85
C LEU A 25 -6.55 -12.19 15.43
N GLU A 26 -7.14 -13.07 14.62
CA GLU A 26 -8.11 -14.09 15.06
C GLU A 26 -7.50 -15.12 16.02
N ARG A 27 -6.18 -15.32 16.01
CA ARG A 27 -5.48 -16.14 17.01
C ARG A 27 -5.41 -15.49 18.40
N ALA A 28 -5.45 -14.14 18.46
CA ALA A 28 -5.25 -13.38 19.69
C ALA A 28 -6.55 -12.74 20.23
N TYR A 29 -7.49 -12.44 19.37
CA TYR A 29 -8.71 -11.68 19.65
C TYR A 29 -9.95 -12.39 19.07
N ASP A 30 -11.14 -12.07 19.64
CA ASP A 30 -12.41 -12.33 18.97
C ASP A 30 -12.64 -11.21 17.95
N VAL A 31 -12.45 -11.51 16.66
CA VAL A 31 -12.40 -10.50 15.58
C VAL A 31 -13.71 -10.43 14.84
N ARG A 32 -14.26 -9.23 14.72
CA ARG A 32 -15.36 -8.93 13.80
C ARG A 32 -14.87 -7.94 12.72
N PHE A 33 -14.93 -8.34 11.46
CA PHE A 33 -14.70 -7.46 10.33
C PHE A 33 -16.04 -6.98 9.77
N VAL A 34 -16.17 -5.66 9.60
CA VAL A 34 -17.36 -5.05 9.01
C VAL A 34 -16.98 -4.05 7.93
N SER A 35 -17.79 -3.99 6.87
CA SER A 35 -17.68 -2.96 5.83
C SER A 35 -18.99 -2.15 5.84
N LEU A 36 -19.02 -1.15 6.73
CA LEU A 36 -20.22 -0.39 7.03
C LEU A 36 -19.96 1.13 6.94
N GLY A 37 -20.93 1.86 6.41
CA GLY A 37 -21.00 3.31 6.53
C GLY A 37 -21.55 3.76 7.88
N PRO A 38 -21.66 5.08 8.10
CA PRO A 38 -22.33 5.66 9.26
C PRO A 38 -23.75 5.09 9.42
N GLY A 39 -24.15 4.76 10.66
CA GLY A 39 -25.49 4.29 10.95
C GLY A 39 -25.58 3.26 12.07
N GLU A 40 -26.79 2.74 12.30
CA GLU A 40 -27.13 1.85 13.41
C GLU A 40 -26.32 0.56 13.40
N ALA A 41 -26.16 -0.08 12.25
CA ALA A 41 -25.39 -1.32 12.12
C ALA A 41 -23.91 -1.15 12.53
N LEU A 42 -23.28 0.00 12.23
CA LEU A 42 -21.93 0.29 12.72
C LEU A 42 -21.93 0.58 14.22
N ALA A 43 -22.95 1.27 14.74
CA ALA A 43 -23.08 1.50 16.18
C ALA A 43 -23.22 0.20 16.98
N GLU A 44 -24.01 -0.75 16.49
CA GLU A 44 -24.16 -2.09 17.09
C GLU A 44 -22.84 -2.86 17.05
N ALA A 45 -22.09 -2.82 15.94
CA ALA A 45 -20.79 -3.46 15.85
C ALA A 45 -19.80 -2.86 16.84
N ILE A 46 -19.79 -1.53 17.02
CA ILE A 46 -18.94 -0.83 18.00
C ILE A 46 -19.40 -1.20 19.44
N ALA A 47 -20.69 -1.27 19.70
CA ALA A 47 -21.19 -1.66 21.04
C ALA A 47 -20.74 -3.07 21.47
N TRP A 48 -20.57 -3.97 20.52
CA TRP A 48 -20.03 -5.31 20.75
C TRP A 48 -18.53 -5.30 21.10
N ALA A 49 -17.75 -4.37 20.55
CA ALA A 49 -16.30 -4.39 20.63
C ALA A 49 -15.74 -3.92 21.99
N ASP A 50 -14.57 -4.40 22.35
CA ASP A 50 -13.74 -3.86 23.43
C ASP A 50 -12.69 -2.89 22.88
N ILE A 51 -12.26 -3.09 21.60
CA ILE A 51 -11.31 -2.24 20.86
C ILE A 51 -11.87 -2.03 19.46
N VAL A 52 -11.74 -0.81 18.94
CA VAL A 52 -12.22 -0.41 17.61
C VAL A 52 -11.05 0.00 16.73
N TRP A 53 -10.89 -0.64 15.57
CA TRP A 53 -9.97 -0.24 14.50
C TRP A 53 -10.78 0.31 13.34
N LEU A 54 -10.56 1.57 12.99
CA LEU A 54 -11.11 2.23 11.82
C LEU A 54 -10.04 2.26 10.73
N GLU A 55 -10.25 1.46 9.69
CA GLU A 55 -9.41 1.49 8.50
C GLU A 55 -9.91 2.60 7.59
N TRP A 56 -9.04 3.52 7.23
CA TRP A 56 -9.30 4.78 6.56
C TRP A 56 -9.94 5.87 7.43
N CYS A 57 -9.56 7.11 7.15
CA CYS A 57 -10.17 8.32 7.72
C CYS A 57 -11.30 8.85 6.82
N TRP A 58 -12.35 8.05 6.58
CA TRP A 58 -13.49 8.46 5.75
C TRP A 58 -14.72 8.81 6.58
N ASP A 59 -15.88 8.89 5.92
CA ASP A 59 -17.18 9.26 6.52
C ASP A 59 -17.51 8.47 7.79
N HIS A 60 -17.25 7.17 7.80
CA HIS A 60 -17.48 6.31 8.99
C HIS A 60 -16.58 6.73 10.16
N ALA A 61 -15.30 7.04 9.91
CA ALA A 61 -14.39 7.48 10.96
C ALA A 61 -14.77 8.87 11.51
N VAL A 62 -15.19 9.80 10.64
CA VAL A 62 -15.74 11.09 11.06
C VAL A 62 -16.96 10.90 11.93
N TRP A 63 -17.89 10.07 11.50
CA TRP A 63 -19.14 9.83 12.23
C TRP A 63 -18.87 9.16 13.59
N VAL A 64 -18.02 8.13 13.64
CA VAL A 64 -17.66 7.42 14.88
C VAL A 64 -16.99 8.38 15.87
N THR A 65 -16.03 9.17 15.43
CA THR A 65 -15.26 10.03 16.34
C THR A 65 -16.04 11.26 16.82
N ARG A 66 -17.07 11.68 16.11
CA ARG A 66 -17.95 12.79 16.50
C ARG A 66 -19.19 12.39 17.28
N SER A 67 -19.46 11.10 17.39
CA SER A 67 -20.58 10.56 18.17
C SER A 67 -20.07 9.95 19.48
N ASP A 68 -20.94 9.86 20.49
CA ASP A 68 -20.61 9.26 21.79
C ASP A 68 -20.62 7.72 21.79
N ILE A 69 -20.61 7.09 20.59
CA ILE A 69 -20.78 5.64 20.44
C ILE A 69 -19.57 4.84 20.92
N LEU A 70 -18.38 5.44 20.89
CA LEU A 70 -17.15 4.79 21.43
C LEU A 70 -17.25 4.54 22.91
N ARG A 71 -17.89 5.45 23.69
CA ARG A 71 -18.10 5.31 25.14
C ARG A 71 -16.81 4.91 25.89
N GLY A 72 -15.67 5.55 25.55
CA GLY A 72 -14.38 5.29 26.15
C GLY A 72 -13.66 4.03 25.65
N ARG A 73 -14.19 3.33 24.65
CA ARG A 73 -13.48 2.22 24.01
C ARG A 73 -12.23 2.73 23.28
N PRO A 74 -11.09 2.05 23.41
CA PRO A 74 -9.91 2.37 22.63
C PRO A 74 -10.22 2.39 21.14
N CYS A 75 -9.81 3.47 20.47
CA CYS A 75 -10.00 3.69 19.04
C CYS A 75 -8.65 3.84 18.34
N ILE A 76 -8.39 3.00 17.37
CA ILE A 76 -7.26 3.04 16.47
C ILE A 76 -7.76 3.51 15.12
N VAL A 77 -7.06 4.45 14.50
CA VAL A 77 -7.36 4.93 13.14
C VAL A 77 -6.15 4.69 12.28
N ARG A 78 -6.31 4.05 11.11
CA ARG A 78 -5.24 3.96 10.11
C ARG A 78 -5.54 4.88 8.95
N LEU A 79 -4.53 5.71 8.60
CA LEU A 79 -4.64 6.73 7.58
C LEU A 79 -3.66 6.46 6.44
N HIS A 80 -4.12 6.63 5.21
CA HIS A 80 -3.33 6.45 3.99
C HIS A 80 -3.16 7.77 3.23
N SER A 81 -2.39 7.75 2.14
CA SER A 81 -2.07 8.97 1.39
C SER A 81 -3.27 9.65 0.75
N ILE A 82 -4.30 8.88 0.38
CA ILE A 82 -5.48 9.46 -0.27
C ILE A 82 -6.21 10.43 0.66
N GLU A 83 -6.36 10.04 1.94
CA GLU A 83 -6.98 10.93 2.93
C GLU A 83 -6.05 12.09 3.31
N ALA A 84 -4.74 11.81 3.40
CA ALA A 84 -3.79 12.86 3.71
C ALA A 84 -3.70 13.95 2.63
N LEU A 85 -3.96 13.60 1.36
CA LEU A 85 -3.72 14.50 0.22
C LEU A 85 -5.01 14.99 -0.46
N GLN A 86 -6.07 14.18 -0.51
CA GLN A 86 -7.18 14.40 -1.44
C GLN A 86 -8.54 14.57 -0.77
N THR A 87 -8.65 14.39 0.54
CA THR A 87 -9.92 14.53 1.25
C THR A 87 -9.85 15.48 2.43
N ASP A 88 -11.01 15.95 2.88
CA ASP A 88 -11.16 16.79 4.07
C ASP A 88 -11.69 15.99 5.28
N PHE A 89 -11.84 14.67 5.17
CA PHE A 89 -12.34 13.85 6.27
C PHE A 89 -11.46 13.92 7.52
N PRO A 90 -10.12 13.88 7.44
CA PRO A 90 -9.28 14.01 8.63
C PRO A 90 -9.44 15.33 9.38
N GLN A 91 -9.78 16.42 8.66
CA GLN A 91 -10.06 17.74 9.30
C GLN A 91 -11.37 17.73 10.09
N GLN A 92 -12.31 16.87 9.69
CA GLN A 92 -13.64 16.78 10.30
C GLN A 92 -13.68 15.83 11.51
N MET A 93 -12.64 15.04 11.73
CA MET A 93 -12.59 14.08 12.84
C MET A 93 -12.45 14.76 14.20
N ASN A 94 -13.03 14.15 15.23
CA ASN A 94 -12.70 14.46 16.61
C ASN A 94 -11.51 13.58 17.04
N TRP A 95 -10.31 14.11 16.91
CA TRP A 95 -9.08 13.40 17.23
C TRP A 95 -8.87 13.14 18.73
N SER A 96 -9.58 13.86 19.63
CA SER A 96 -9.43 13.70 21.07
C SER A 96 -9.90 12.33 21.60
N VAL A 97 -10.71 11.60 20.83
CA VAL A 97 -11.20 10.26 21.16
C VAL A 97 -10.41 9.14 20.48
N VAL A 98 -9.40 9.48 19.68
CA VAL A 98 -8.51 8.53 18.99
C VAL A 98 -7.29 8.24 19.86
N ASN A 99 -7.10 6.99 20.25
CA ASN A 99 -6.00 6.58 21.11
C ASN A 99 -4.71 6.35 20.34
N ARG A 100 -4.81 5.91 19.07
CA ARG A 100 -3.65 5.64 18.23
C ARG A 100 -3.95 5.97 16.77
N LEU A 101 -3.04 6.70 16.16
CA LEU A 101 -3.01 6.91 14.71
C LEU A 101 -1.94 5.99 14.11
N VAL A 102 -2.32 5.18 13.12
CA VAL A 102 -1.41 4.31 12.39
C VAL A 102 -1.19 4.88 11.00
N VAL A 103 0.06 5.01 10.60
CA VAL A 103 0.47 5.42 9.24
C VAL A 103 1.57 4.50 8.72
N VAL A 104 1.71 4.43 7.39
CA VAL A 104 2.63 3.48 6.75
C VAL A 104 4.07 4.00 6.59
N GLY A 105 4.31 5.29 6.80
CA GLY A 105 5.64 5.89 6.67
C GLY A 105 5.71 7.31 7.22
N GLU A 106 6.93 7.81 7.39
CA GLU A 106 7.22 9.15 7.98
C GLU A 106 6.69 10.30 7.12
N ASP A 107 6.69 10.17 5.80
CA ASP A 107 6.15 11.22 4.92
C ASP A 107 4.66 11.46 5.21
N ILE A 108 3.87 10.37 5.34
CA ILE A 108 2.46 10.46 5.73
C ILE A 108 2.31 11.06 7.14
N ALA A 109 3.15 10.65 8.10
CA ALA A 109 3.14 11.21 9.45
C ALA A 109 3.41 12.72 9.42
N GLY A 110 4.37 13.16 8.61
CA GLY A 110 4.69 14.58 8.38
C GLY A 110 3.51 15.36 7.80
N LEU A 111 2.86 14.81 6.79
CA LEU A 111 1.65 15.40 6.19
C LEU A 111 0.51 15.53 7.19
N VAL A 112 0.27 14.50 8.00
CA VAL A 112 -0.77 14.55 9.04
C VAL A 112 -0.48 15.66 10.04
N ARG A 113 0.75 15.76 10.56
CA ARG A 113 1.13 16.82 11.53
C ARG A 113 0.93 18.22 10.97
N THR A 114 1.19 18.43 9.69
CA THR A 114 1.11 19.77 9.07
C THR A 114 -0.30 20.12 8.61
N ARG A 115 -1.04 19.17 8.06
CA ARG A 115 -2.38 19.42 7.47
C ARG A 115 -3.53 19.29 8.46
N PHE A 116 -3.35 18.50 9.53
CA PHE A 116 -4.42 18.18 10.49
C PHE A 116 -3.99 18.49 11.93
N PRO A 117 -3.96 19.77 12.34
CA PRO A 117 -3.50 20.15 13.68
C PRO A 117 -4.22 19.43 14.81
N GLY A 118 -5.50 19.05 14.62
CA GLY A 118 -6.26 18.26 15.59
C GLY A 118 -5.65 16.89 15.87
N ALA A 119 -4.92 16.31 14.92
CA ALA A 119 -4.25 15.00 15.08
C ALA A 119 -2.89 15.11 15.76
N ALA A 120 -2.32 16.31 15.94
CA ALA A 120 -0.95 16.50 16.42
C ALA A 120 -0.71 15.95 17.84
N GLY A 121 -1.76 15.86 18.67
CA GLY A 121 -1.69 15.27 20.02
C GLY A 121 -1.91 13.75 20.08
N VAL A 122 -2.26 13.11 18.95
CA VAL A 122 -2.52 11.67 18.91
C VAL A 122 -1.21 10.91 18.81
N ALA A 123 -1.03 9.91 19.67
CA ALA A 123 0.12 9.01 19.57
C ALA A 123 0.14 8.30 18.21
N THR A 124 1.16 8.57 17.40
CA THR A 124 1.30 8.04 16.04
C THR A 124 2.28 6.88 16.02
N THR A 125 1.88 5.77 15.39
CA THR A 125 2.71 4.57 15.21
C THR A 125 2.91 4.31 13.72
N LEU A 126 4.17 4.11 13.33
CA LEU A 126 4.52 3.71 11.97
C LEU A 126 4.39 2.19 11.84
N VAL A 127 3.51 1.74 10.97
CA VAL A 127 3.33 0.32 10.64
C VAL A 127 3.32 0.19 9.11
N PRO A 128 4.46 -0.08 8.49
CA PRO A 128 4.54 -0.35 7.06
C PRO A 128 3.68 -1.55 6.66
N ASN A 129 3.25 -1.59 5.41
CA ASN A 129 2.55 -2.76 4.89
C ASN A 129 3.47 -3.98 4.83
N GLY A 130 2.96 -5.14 5.23
CA GLY A 130 3.68 -6.41 5.15
C GLY A 130 3.56 -7.05 3.78
N ILE A 131 4.61 -7.75 3.39
CA ILE A 131 4.67 -8.56 2.16
C ILE A 131 4.66 -10.03 2.54
N ASP A 132 3.69 -10.77 2.04
CA ASP A 132 3.62 -12.23 2.25
C ASP A 132 4.64 -12.94 1.36
N LEU A 133 5.80 -13.24 1.95
CA LEU A 133 6.92 -13.91 1.25
C LEU A 133 6.61 -15.37 0.86
N SER A 134 5.62 -15.99 1.46
CA SER A 134 5.17 -17.32 1.12
C SER A 134 4.36 -17.31 -0.17
N ARG A 135 3.51 -16.30 -0.33
CA ARG A 135 2.73 -16.04 -1.53
C ARG A 135 3.62 -15.53 -2.67
N PHE A 136 4.54 -14.62 -2.39
CA PHE A 136 5.48 -14.04 -3.35
C PHE A 136 6.85 -14.74 -3.27
N ALA A 137 6.86 -16.04 -3.64
CA ALA A 137 8.06 -16.84 -3.61
C ALA A 137 9.08 -16.43 -4.69
N LEU A 138 10.37 -16.58 -4.37
CA LEU A 138 11.46 -16.26 -5.30
C LEU A 138 11.32 -17.09 -6.60
N SER A 139 11.39 -16.42 -7.73
CA SER A 139 11.31 -17.05 -9.04
C SER A 139 12.69 -17.29 -9.65
N ALA A 140 12.87 -18.48 -10.23
CA ALA A 140 14.04 -18.81 -11.06
C ALA A 140 13.88 -18.42 -12.54
N ARG A 141 12.70 -17.88 -12.95
CA ARG A 141 12.34 -17.62 -14.36
C ARG A 141 12.57 -16.17 -14.79
N MET A 142 13.25 -15.36 -13.96
CA MET A 142 13.47 -13.93 -14.19
C MET A 142 14.21 -13.67 -15.51
N ASP A 143 13.59 -12.89 -16.40
CA ASP A 143 14.22 -12.39 -17.61
C ASP A 143 14.52 -10.88 -17.46
N ARG A 144 15.78 -10.49 -17.47
CA ARG A 144 16.23 -9.09 -17.33
C ARG A 144 15.70 -8.15 -18.39
N TYR A 145 15.25 -8.68 -19.53
CA TYR A 145 14.70 -7.87 -20.63
C TYR A 145 13.17 -7.69 -20.53
N ARG A 146 12.53 -8.35 -19.57
CA ARG A 146 11.10 -8.21 -19.31
C ARG A 146 10.89 -7.24 -18.15
N VAL A 147 10.42 -6.03 -18.48
CA VAL A 147 10.16 -4.96 -17.50
C VAL A 147 8.68 -4.98 -17.15
N GLY A 148 8.37 -5.24 -15.88
CA GLY A 148 7.02 -5.14 -15.34
C GLY A 148 6.70 -3.72 -14.88
N TRP A 149 5.45 -3.31 -15.02
CA TRP A 149 4.87 -2.12 -14.45
C TRP A 149 3.49 -2.44 -13.89
N VAL A 150 3.17 -2.01 -12.66
CA VAL A 150 1.92 -2.38 -11.98
C VAL A 150 1.25 -1.14 -11.41
N GLY A 151 -0.03 -0.96 -11.75
CA GLY A 151 -0.86 0.10 -11.21
C GLY A 151 -2.06 0.41 -12.08
N HIS A 152 -3.02 1.15 -11.53
CA HIS A 152 -4.07 1.74 -12.35
C HIS A 152 -3.46 2.69 -13.38
N LEU A 153 -3.95 2.61 -14.63
CA LEU A 153 -3.49 3.48 -15.70
C LEU A 153 -4.15 4.85 -15.57
N GLU A 154 -3.59 5.64 -14.66
CA GLU A 154 -4.01 6.99 -14.27
C GLU A 154 -2.82 7.93 -14.12
N PRO A 155 -3.02 9.27 -14.13
CA PRO A 155 -1.92 10.24 -14.06
C PRO A 155 -1.00 10.06 -12.85
N LYS A 156 -1.51 9.70 -11.67
CA LYS A 156 -0.72 9.50 -10.45
C LYS A 156 0.37 8.45 -10.63
N LYS A 157 0.08 7.37 -11.34
CA LYS A 157 1.02 6.27 -11.62
C LYS A 157 1.99 6.60 -12.76
N ASN A 158 1.75 7.71 -13.47
CA ASN A 158 2.60 8.29 -14.50
C ASN A 158 3.04 7.31 -15.61
N PRO A 159 2.09 6.62 -16.26
CA PRO A 159 2.42 5.71 -17.37
C PRO A 159 3.03 6.45 -18.57
N MET A 160 2.93 7.78 -18.62
CA MET A 160 3.59 8.60 -19.64
C MET A 160 5.11 8.53 -19.52
N LEU A 161 5.64 8.61 -18.28
CA LEU A 161 7.08 8.47 -18.03
C LEU A 161 7.56 7.03 -18.34
N LEU A 162 6.75 6.00 -18.08
CA LEU A 162 7.04 4.64 -18.53
C LEU A 162 7.30 4.59 -20.03
N LEU A 163 6.44 5.19 -20.88
CA LEU A 163 6.62 5.16 -22.33
C LEU A 163 7.90 5.89 -22.78
N GLN A 164 8.28 6.98 -22.12
CA GLN A 164 9.52 7.70 -22.44
C GLN A 164 10.76 6.88 -22.08
N ILE A 165 10.75 6.22 -20.92
CA ILE A 165 11.82 5.30 -20.51
C ILE A 165 11.88 4.10 -21.45
N ALA A 166 10.74 3.52 -21.81
CA ALA A 166 10.64 2.40 -22.73
C ALA A 166 11.21 2.74 -24.11
N HIS A 167 10.83 3.90 -24.66
CA HIS A 167 11.35 4.38 -25.93
C HIS A 167 12.89 4.54 -25.87
N ARG A 168 13.41 5.22 -24.86
CA ARG A 168 14.85 5.44 -24.71
C ARG A 168 15.61 4.12 -24.55
N LEU A 169 15.09 3.19 -23.76
CA LEU A 169 15.70 1.89 -23.52
C LEU A 169 15.76 1.03 -24.79
N ARG A 170 14.67 1.00 -25.57
CA ARG A 170 14.61 0.24 -26.83
C ARG A 170 15.48 0.82 -27.96
N GLN A 171 15.75 2.12 -27.95
CA GLN A 171 16.76 2.69 -28.84
C GLN A 171 18.15 2.15 -28.58
N LEU A 172 18.46 1.78 -27.33
CA LEU A 172 19.74 1.23 -26.91
C LEU A 172 19.81 -0.30 -27.05
N ASP A 173 18.69 -0.98 -26.79
CA ASP A 173 18.62 -2.44 -26.88
C ASP A 173 17.18 -2.90 -27.18
N PRO A 174 16.90 -3.39 -28.39
CA PRO A 174 15.55 -3.75 -28.85
C PRO A 174 15.01 -5.04 -28.17
N ARG A 175 15.77 -5.74 -27.33
CA ARG A 175 15.29 -6.93 -26.62
C ARG A 175 14.33 -6.61 -25.49
N TYR A 176 14.35 -5.39 -24.94
CA TYR A 176 13.47 -5.03 -23.85
C TYR A 176 12.00 -5.03 -24.26
N SER A 177 11.15 -5.61 -23.41
CA SER A 177 9.69 -5.59 -23.49
C SER A 177 9.08 -5.10 -22.18
N PHE A 178 7.90 -4.49 -22.28
CA PHE A 178 7.24 -3.82 -21.17
C PHE A 178 5.86 -4.45 -20.96
N HIS A 179 5.64 -5.00 -19.77
CA HIS A 179 4.43 -5.70 -19.40
C HIS A 179 3.69 -4.91 -18.33
N ILE A 180 2.46 -4.53 -18.63
CA ILE A 180 1.69 -3.59 -17.81
C ILE A 180 0.51 -4.34 -17.20
N ALA A 181 0.48 -4.48 -15.87
CA ALA A 181 -0.65 -5.01 -15.12
C ALA A 181 -1.43 -3.87 -14.45
N GLY A 182 -2.71 -3.80 -14.73
CA GLY A 182 -3.64 -2.83 -14.17
C GLY A 182 -4.71 -2.41 -15.17
N ALA A 183 -5.83 -1.92 -14.63
CA ALA A 183 -6.95 -1.45 -15.43
C ALA A 183 -6.79 0.03 -15.81
N PHE A 184 -7.38 0.40 -16.94
CA PHE A 184 -7.56 1.80 -17.29
C PHE A 184 -8.63 2.41 -16.37
N SER A 185 -8.26 3.41 -15.59
CA SER A 185 -9.16 4.17 -14.72
C SER A 185 -9.41 5.59 -15.21
N ASP A 186 -8.62 6.07 -16.19
CA ASP A 186 -8.79 7.37 -16.83
C ASP A 186 -8.78 7.23 -18.36
N LEU A 187 -9.88 7.68 -19.00
CA LEU A 187 -10.05 7.58 -20.45
C LEU A 187 -9.01 8.41 -21.22
N ARG A 188 -8.63 9.58 -20.70
CA ARG A 188 -7.63 10.46 -21.33
C ARG A 188 -6.27 9.80 -21.35
N THR A 189 -5.86 9.21 -20.22
CA THR A 189 -4.63 8.42 -20.13
C THR A 189 -4.65 7.27 -21.13
N GLY A 190 -5.75 6.51 -21.21
CA GLY A 190 -5.87 5.42 -22.17
C GLY A 190 -5.70 5.86 -23.63
N ARG A 191 -6.39 6.93 -24.04
CA ARG A 191 -6.26 7.49 -25.40
C ARG A 191 -4.87 8.00 -25.71
N TYR A 192 -4.22 8.64 -24.72
CA TYR A 192 -2.85 9.11 -24.87
C TYR A 192 -1.89 7.94 -25.12
N LEU A 193 -1.95 6.88 -24.29
CA LEU A 193 -1.08 5.72 -24.43
C LEU A 193 -1.27 5.01 -25.78
N GLN A 194 -2.53 4.81 -26.22
CA GLN A 194 -2.85 4.24 -27.54
C GLN A 194 -2.23 5.04 -28.71
N ARG A 195 -2.20 6.38 -28.60
CA ARG A 195 -1.58 7.25 -29.59
C ARG A 195 -0.06 7.21 -29.54
N MET A 196 0.52 7.22 -28.33
CA MET A 196 1.96 7.39 -28.15
C MET A 196 2.76 6.09 -28.36
N ILE A 197 2.20 4.94 -28.07
CA ILE A 197 2.89 3.65 -28.26
C ILE A 197 3.39 3.49 -29.71
N PRO A 198 2.56 3.59 -30.75
CA PRO A 198 3.05 3.50 -32.12
C PRO A 198 3.92 4.69 -32.51
N ALA A 199 3.62 5.91 -32.04
CA ALA A 199 4.39 7.12 -32.38
C ALA A 199 5.84 7.05 -31.82
N LEU A 200 6.06 6.33 -30.71
CA LEU A 200 7.37 6.10 -30.12
C LEU A 200 8.06 4.80 -30.60
N GLY A 201 7.47 4.11 -31.58
CA GLY A 201 8.02 2.84 -32.08
C GLY A 201 7.96 1.70 -31.08
N LEU A 202 7.00 1.74 -30.14
CA LEU A 202 6.83 0.74 -29.08
C LEU A 202 5.78 -0.33 -29.42
N ALA A 203 5.20 -0.31 -30.64
CA ALA A 203 4.27 -1.32 -31.07
C ALA A 203 4.92 -2.71 -30.99
N GLY A 204 4.22 -3.69 -30.37
CA GLY A 204 4.74 -5.04 -30.13
C GLY A 204 5.76 -5.17 -28.98
N ALA A 205 6.19 -4.06 -28.38
CA ALA A 205 7.09 -4.07 -27.23
C ALA A 205 6.37 -3.77 -25.90
N VAL A 206 5.16 -3.21 -25.95
CA VAL A 206 4.31 -2.93 -24.79
C VAL A 206 3.09 -3.83 -24.82
N GLU A 207 2.87 -4.56 -23.74
CA GLU A 207 1.75 -5.48 -23.55
C GLU A 207 0.93 -5.05 -22.33
N PHE A 208 -0.40 -4.97 -22.49
CA PHE A 208 -1.33 -4.71 -21.40
C PHE A 208 -2.01 -6.00 -20.96
N ALA A 209 -1.73 -6.43 -19.75
CA ALA A 209 -2.35 -7.61 -19.14
C ALA A 209 -3.74 -7.32 -18.53
N GLY A 210 -4.11 -6.04 -18.38
CA GLY A 210 -5.31 -5.68 -17.65
C GLY A 210 -5.21 -5.96 -16.15
N ALA A 211 -6.34 -6.18 -15.50
CA ALA A 211 -6.37 -6.60 -14.10
C ALA A 211 -5.91 -8.06 -13.99
N VAL A 212 -4.88 -8.30 -13.20
CA VAL A 212 -4.26 -9.62 -13.01
C VAL A 212 -4.63 -10.18 -11.64
N ALA A 213 -5.23 -11.36 -11.59
CA ALA A 213 -5.61 -12.02 -10.35
C ALA A 213 -4.43 -12.78 -9.71
N ASP A 214 -3.61 -13.45 -10.51
CA ASP A 214 -2.39 -14.13 -10.05
C ASP A 214 -1.16 -13.21 -10.21
N MET A 215 -0.99 -12.28 -9.30
CA MET A 215 0.17 -11.39 -9.30
C MET A 215 1.50 -12.12 -9.10
N PRO A 216 1.65 -13.10 -8.19
CA PRO A 216 2.88 -13.87 -8.08
C PRO A 216 3.31 -14.52 -9.40
N GLY A 217 2.39 -15.19 -10.09
CA GLY A 217 2.65 -15.79 -11.40
C GLY A 217 3.00 -14.77 -12.47
N TRP A 218 2.36 -13.60 -12.44
CA TRP A 218 2.64 -12.51 -13.37
C TRP A 218 4.03 -11.90 -13.16
N TYR A 219 4.47 -11.71 -11.91
CA TYR A 219 5.82 -11.20 -11.61
C TYR A 219 6.92 -12.20 -11.97
N ALA A 220 6.63 -13.49 -12.01
CA ALA A 220 7.63 -14.57 -11.99
C ALA A 220 8.67 -14.54 -13.11
N ASP A 221 8.41 -13.90 -14.23
CA ASP A 221 9.32 -13.76 -15.37
C ASP A 221 9.79 -12.31 -15.62
N LYS A 222 9.40 -11.36 -14.76
CA LYS A 222 9.79 -9.96 -14.88
C LYS A 222 11.10 -9.70 -14.12
N GLY A 223 12.22 -9.54 -14.83
CA GLY A 223 13.51 -9.29 -14.20
C GLY A 223 13.65 -7.91 -13.59
N VAL A 224 12.80 -6.94 -14.01
CA VAL A 224 12.78 -5.58 -13.50
C VAL A 224 11.34 -5.18 -13.21
N LEU A 225 11.11 -4.49 -12.08
CA LEU A 225 9.91 -3.70 -11.87
C LEU A 225 10.24 -2.23 -12.02
N LEU A 226 9.58 -1.55 -12.96
CA LEU A 226 9.65 -0.10 -13.11
C LEU A 226 8.42 0.53 -12.46
N SER A 227 8.64 1.34 -11.43
CA SER A 227 7.62 2.18 -10.81
C SER A 227 7.85 3.64 -11.17
N THR A 228 6.91 4.23 -11.91
CA THR A 228 6.97 5.63 -12.37
C THR A 228 6.05 6.54 -11.56
N THR A 229 5.49 6.07 -10.47
CA THR A 229 4.51 6.80 -9.66
C THR A 229 5.04 8.15 -9.17
N MET A 230 4.15 9.15 -9.11
CA MET A 230 4.46 10.48 -8.57
C MET A 230 4.34 10.52 -7.05
N TYR A 231 3.57 9.61 -6.47
CA TYR A 231 3.36 9.51 -5.02
C TYR A 231 2.81 8.15 -4.62
N GLU A 232 3.33 7.60 -3.51
CA GLU A 232 2.82 6.39 -2.86
C GLU A 232 2.84 6.55 -1.33
N SER A 233 1.87 5.93 -0.65
CA SER A 233 1.99 5.75 0.80
C SER A 233 3.07 4.75 1.15
N PHE A 234 3.15 3.66 0.35
CA PHE A 234 4.10 2.57 0.51
C PHE A 234 4.54 2.03 -0.85
N GLY A 235 3.61 1.53 -1.68
CA GLY A 235 3.92 0.89 -2.96
C GLY A 235 4.04 -0.64 -2.81
N LEU A 236 2.95 -1.32 -2.44
CA LEU A 236 2.91 -2.78 -2.28
C LEU A 236 3.49 -3.53 -3.49
N ASN A 237 3.15 -3.09 -4.71
CA ASN A 237 3.65 -3.65 -5.95
C ASN A 237 5.19 -3.68 -6.04
N ILE A 238 5.88 -2.71 -5.42
CA ILE A 238 7.35 -2.66 -5.38
C ILE A 238 7.86 -3.80 -4.49
N GLY A 239 7.35 -3.90 -3.25
CA GLY A 239 7.74 -4.94 -2.31
C GLY A 239 7.40 -6.35 -2.79
N GLU A 240 6.22 -6.54 -3.41
CA GLU A 240 5.80 -7.81 -4.01
C GLU A 240 6.76 -8.26 -5.12
N ALA A 241 7.10 -7.35 -6.03
CA ALA A 241 8.03 -7.65 -7.11
C ALA A 241 9.44 -7.97 -6.60
N MET A 242 9.94 -7.20 -5.61
CA MET A 242 11.23 -7.48 -4.94
C MET A 242 11.21 -8.85 -4.26
N ALA A 243 10.09 -9.22 -3.62
CA ALA A 243 9.93 -10.53 -2.98
C ALA A 243 10.02 -11.69 -3.99
N VAL A 244 9.43 -11.53 -5.17
CA VAL A 244 9.54 -12.53 -6.26
C VAL A 244 10.95 -12.53 -6.89
N GLY A 245 11.72 -11.46 -6.74
CA GLY A 245 13.10 -11.33 -7.20
C GLY A 245 13.31 -10.30 -8.31
N ALA A 246 12.29 -9.53 -8.73
CA ALA A 246 12.48 -8.46 -9.70
C ALA A 246 13.37 -7.36 -9.14
N PHE A 247 14.26 -6.81 -9.97
CA PHE A 247 15.06 -5.63 -9.60
C PHE A 247 14.17 -4.38 -9.63
N PRO A 248 14.06 -3.61 -8.52
CA PRO A 248 13.21 -2.44 -8.48
C PRO A 248 13.91 -1.23 -9.11
N VAL A 249 13.19 -0.49 -9.95
CA VAL A 249 13.61 0.82 -10.49
C VAL A 249 12.47 1.79 -10.19
N ILE A 250 12.69 2.70 -9.26
CA ILE A 250 11.64 3.45 -8.57
C ILE A 250 11.82 4.94 -8.82
N HIS A 251 10.79 5.60 -9.36
CA HIS A 251 10.78 7.06 -9.44
C HIS A 251 10.89 7.66 -8.04
N HIS A 252 11.72 8.69 -7.89
CA HIS A 252 12.01 9.35 -6.63
C HIS A 252 10.82 10.22 -6.19
N PHE A 253 9.72 9.58 -5.79
CA PHE A 253 8.55 10.26 -5.24
C PHE A 253 8.81 10.72 -3.79
N PRO A 254 8.06 11.70 -3.25
CA PRO A 254 8.21 12.16 -1.87
C PRO A 254 8.14 11.00 -0.86
N GLY A 255 9.16 10.86 -0.02
CA GLY A 255 9.28 9.78 0.98
C GLY A 255 9.84 8.45 0.45
N ALA A 256 10.15 8.35 -0.84
CA ALA A 256 10.68 7.11 -1.43
C ALA A 256 11.97 6.63 -0.78
N GLU A 257 12.87 7.56 -0.41
CA GLU A 257 14.16 7.29 0.25
C GLU A 257 14.02 6.72 1.66
N GLN A 258 12.87 6.90 2.29
CA GLN A 258 12.57 6.34 3.61
C GLN A 258 12.03 4.91 3.51
N LEU A 259 11.44 4.57 2.37
CA LEU A 259 10.77 3.30 2.12
C LEU A 259 11.63 2.31 1.35
N TRP A 260 12.45 2.77 0.40
CA TRP A 260 13.12 1.90 -0.58
C TRP A 260 14.61 2.17 -0.66
N PRO A 261 15.43 1.22 -1.15
CA PRO A 261 16.87 1.42 -1.31
C PRO A 261 17.16 2.62 -2.21
N VAL A 262 17.97 3.57 -1.71
CA VAL A 262 18.24 4.83 -2.41
C VAL A 262 18.92 4.62 -3.76
N GLU A 263 19.71 3.57 -3.90
CA GLU A 263 20.37 3.16 -5.13
C GLU A 263 19.42 2.63 -6.22
N CYS A 264 18.15 2.37 -5.87
CA CYS A 264 17.09 1.97 -6.79
C CYS A 264 16.23 3.16 -7.25
N LEU A 265 16.49 4.36 -6.70
CA LEU A 265 15.70 5.57 -7.01
C LEU A 265 16.26 6.29 -8.23
N PHE A 266 15.35 6.82 -9.07
CA PHE A 266 15.72 7.65 -10.22
C PHE A 266 14.89 8.94 -10.26
N ALA A 267 15.50 10.02 -10.75
CA ALA A 267 14.84 11.30 -11.01
C ALA A 267 14.80 11.66 -12.50
N SER A 268 15.58 10.98 -13.35
CA SER A 268 15.62 11.23 -14.78
C SER A 268 15.50 9.95 -15.62
N ILE A 269 15.09 10.08 -16.87
CA ILE A 269 14.99 8.96 -17.83
C ILE A 269 16.33 8.24 -17.96
N ASP A 270 17.44 8.96 -18.06
CA ASP A 270 18.76 8.36 -18.24
C ASP A 270 19.18 7.58 -17.00
N GLN A 271 18.85 8.05 -15.79
CA GLN A 271 19.08 7.29 -14.56
C GLN A 271 18.25 6.01 -14.52
N ALA A 272 16.95 6.08 -14.88
CA ALA A 272 16.09 4.89 -14.97
C ALA A 272 16.65 3.86 -15.94
N VAL A 273 17.07 4.30 -17.13
CA VAL A 273 17.67 3.45 -18.16
C VAL A 273 18.97 2.80 -17.67
N ALA A 274 19.82 3.56 -16.98
CA ALA A 274 21.05 3.05 -16.39
C ALA A 274 20.77 1.96 -15.34
N LEU A 275 19.82 2.20 -14.44
CA LEU A 275 19.39 1.25 -13.41
C LEU A 275 18.80 -0.03 -14.01
N ILE A 276 17.91 0.07 -15.01
CA ILE A 276 17.32 -1.09 -15.69
C ILE A 276 18.42 -1.95 -16.32
N ARG A 277 19.41 -1.32 -16.98
CA ARG A 277 20.51 -2.03 -17.65
C ARG A 277 21.51 -2.65 -16.68
N ALA A 278 21.74 -2.04 -15.54
CA ALA A 278 22.63 -2.54 -14.49
C ALA A 278 21.95 -3.56 -13.56
N GLY A 279 20.64 -3.53 -13.48
CA GLY A 279 19.84 -4.30 -12.52
C GLY A 279 20.06 -5.80 -12.57
N ARG A 280 20.12 -6.42 -11.40
CA ARG A 280 20.28 -7.87 -11.23
C ARG A 280 19.09 -8.43 -10.46
N PRO A 281 18.28 -9.31 -11.06
CA PRO A 281 17.21 -10.00 -10.35
C PRO A 281 17.74 -10.76 -9.12
N GLY A 282 16.90 -10.85 -8.08
CA GLY A 282 17.21 -11.57 -6.84
C GLY A 282 17.89 -10.73 -5.75
N LEU A 283 18.48 -9.58 -6.09
CA LEU A 283 19.33 -8.81 -5.17
C LEU A 283 18.61 -8.27 -3.92
N TYR A 284 17.30 -7.96 -4.01
CA TYR A 284 16.57 -7.23 -2.95
C TYR A 284 15.51 -8.05 -2.21
N ARG A 285 15.41 -9.37 -2.45
CA ARG A 285 14.44 -10.20 -1.72
C ARG A 285 14.69 -10.19 -0.20
N ASP A 286 15.93 -10.40 0.22
CA ASP A 286 16.28 -10.43 1.65
C ASP A 286 16.06 -9.06 2.29
N TRP A 287 16.37 -8.00 1.58
CA TRP A 287 16.12 -6.63 2.04
C TRP A 287 14.63 -6.38 2.33
N VAL A 288 13.71 -6.86 1.46
CA VAL A 288 12.26 -6.78 1.70
C VAL A 288 11.83 -7.68 2.85
N ALA A 289 12.36 -8.90 2.91
CA ALA A 289 12.04 -9.85 3.97
C ALA A 289 12.38 -9.28 5.35
N GLU A 290 13.55 -8.69 5.50
CA GLU A 290 14.02 -8.10 6.75
C GLU A 290 13.26 -6.86 7.17
N ARG A 291 12.73 -6.06 6.23
CA ARG A 291 12.06 -4.79 6.55
C ARG A 291 10.54 -4.88 6.53
N TYR A 292 9.99 -5.62 5.59
CA TYR A 292 8.58 -5.61 5.25
C TYR A 292 7.95 -6.99 5.19
N GLY A 293 8.56 -8.03 5.78
CA GLY A 293 7.89 -9.32 5.95
C GLY A 293 6.56 -9.16 6.68
N LEU A 294 5.54 -9.91 6.26
CA LEU A 294 4.18 -9.84 6.84
C LEU A 294 4.19 -10.12 8.36
N ASP A 295 5.04 -11.02 8.82
CA ASP A 295 5.26 -11.34 10.22
C ASP A 295 5.66 -10.14 11.09
N ARG A 296 6.41 -9.20 10.50
CA ARG A 296 6.78 -7.94 11.18
C ARG A 296 5.58 -7.01 11.34
N GLN A 297 4.77 -6.89 10.29
CA GLN A 297 3.53 -6.10 10.39
C GLN A 297 2.56 -6.73 11.39
N GLU A 298 2.39 -8.07 11.37
CA GLU A 298 1.57 -8.81 12.34
C GLU A 298 2.03 -8.52 13.77
N SER A 299 3.33 -8.65 14.03
CA SER A 299 3.91 -8.41 15.35
C SER A 299 3.71 -6.97 15.83
N ALA A 300 3.93 -5.99 14.95
CA ALA A 300 3.75 -4.57 15.27
C ALA A 300 2.28 -4.24 15.59
N VAL A 301 1.34 -4.78 14.81
CA VAL A 301 -0.10 -4.57 15.01
C VAL A 301 -0.58 -5.25 16.28
N LEU A 302 -0.15 -6.48 16.54
CA LEU A 302 -0.50 -7.20 17.77
C LEU A 302 0.02 -6.48 19.01
N ALA A 303 1.25 -5.98 19.00
CA ALA A 303 1.83 -5.20 20.10
C ALA A 303 1.03 -3.91 20.34
N LEU A 304 0.72 -3.15 19.28
CA LEU A 304 -0.05 -1.91 19.33
C LEU A 304 -1.45 -2.13 19.92
N ILE A 305 -2.15 -3.17 19.49
CA ILE A 305 -3.48 -3.50 20.03
C ILE A 305 -3.36 -3.97 21.48
N GLY A 306 -2.31 -4.74 21.81
CA GLY A 306 -2.06 -5.23 23.17
C GLY A 306 -1.84 -4.11 24.18
N GLU A 307 -1.21 -2.99 23.78
CA GLU A 307 -1.03 -1.81 24.65
C GLU A 307 -2.37 -1.13 25.01
N LEU A 308 -3.37 -1.26 24.14
CA LEU A 308 -4.68 -0.63 24.31
C LEU A 308 -5.75 -1.57 24.86
N ALA A 309 -5.48 -2.87 24.87
CA ALA A 309 -6.42 -3.86 25.38
C ALA A 309 -6.69 -3.63 26.86
N PRO A 310 -7.95 -3.64 27.31
CA PRO A 310 -8.27 -3.51 28.72
C PRO A 310 -7.56 -4.62 29.52
N ALA A 311 -6.91 -4.23 30.63
CA ALA A 311 -6.28 -5.19 31.54
C ALA A 311 -7.29 -6.28 31.87
N ARG A 312 -6.92 -7.56 31.66
CA ARG A 312 -7.77 -8.67 32.11
C ARG A 312 -7.98 -8.53 33.60
N SER A 313 -9.19 -8.28 34.04
CA SER A 313 -9.56 -8.53 35.41
C SER A 313 -9.33 -10.04 35.65
N VAL A 314 -8.24 -10.38 36.31
CA VAL A 314 -8.07 -11.71 36.92
C VAL A 314 -9.18 -11.79 37.98
N ALA A 315 -10.30 -12.40 37.65
CA ALA A 315 -11.24 -12.81 38.64
C ALA A 315 -10.49 -13.82 39.53
N LEU A 316 -10.09 -13.35 40.70
CA LEU A 316 -9.65 -14.22 41.76
C LEU A 316 -10.87 -15.09 42.13
N ALA A 317 -10.83 -16.35 41.70
CA ALA A 317 -11.77 -17.38 42.10
C ALA A 317 -11.39 -17.90 43.49
#